data_b71f61d059565a40e19d5bb09f18e730
#
_entry.id   b71f61d059565a40e19d5bb09f18e730
#
_cell.length_a   1.000
_cell.length_b   1.000
_cell.length_c   1.000
_cell.angle_alpha   90.00
_cell.angle_beta   90.00
_cell.angle_gamma   90.00
#
_symmetry.space_group_name_H-M   'P 1'
#
loop_
_entity.id
_entity.type
_entity.pdbx_description
1 polymer ?
#
loop_
_entity_poly.entity_id
_entity_poly.type
_entity_poly.pdbx_seq_one_letter_code
_entity_poly.pdbx_strand_id
1 'polypeptide(L)'
;RQADALVVEADISGNETPFSNLPKCPPLVERLSAGQLSALEKRVSELGMPLIHFDNQPLWQIAMVLQATQAQRLGLRPDYGIDYQLLQAAREMSLPVQELEGAKHQLELLCDLPDGGMALLDDTLTHWHTNARLLQVMIGWWLEQPPTSVGASLPRTFSQPLYDVLMVKRNEAWRDALLALPPGRYVVAVGALHLYGEGNLPQILK
;
A
#
# COMPACT_ATOMS: atom_id res chain seq x y z
N ARG A 1 -24.16 13.18 -3.63
CA ARG A 1 -24.80 13.86 -2.46
C ARG A 1 -25.59 12.88 -1.59
N GLN A 2 -25.00 11.82 -1.06
CA GLN A 2 -25.75 10.92 -0.17
C GLN A 2 -24.91 10.34 0.96
N ALA A 3 -23.65 10.76 1.09
CA ALA A 3 -22.78 10.34 2.18
C ALA A 3 -22.66 11.46 3.23
N ASP A 4 -22.54 11.06 4.48
CA ASP A 4 -22.34 11.95 5.62
C ASP A 4 -20.85 12.21 5.87
N ALA A 5 -19.96 11.29 5.46
CA ALA A 5 -18.53 11.46 5.47
C ALA A 5 -17.82 10.52 4.47
N LEU A 6 -16.58 10.90 4.09
CA LEU A 6 -15.61 10.05 3.41
C LEU A 6 -14.66 9.47 4.46
N VAL A 7 -14.46 8.16 4.42
CA VAL A 7 -13.49 7.45 5.27
C VAL A 7 -12.37 6.91 4.39
N VAL A 8 -11.13 7.24 4.70
CA VAL A 8 -9.92 6.83 3.97
C VAL A 8 -8.91 6.18 4.91
N GLU A 9 -7.92 5.50 4.36
CA GLU A 9 -6.80 4.98 5.16
C GLU A 9 -6.03 6.11 5.82
N ALA A 10 -5.62 7.09 5.02
CA ALA A 10 -4.91 8.30 5.43
C ALA A 10 -5.23 9.45 4.47
N ASP A 11 -5.27 10.68 4.97
CA ASP A 11 -5.39 11.88 4.13
C ASP A 11 -4.03 12.23 3.51
N ILE A 12 -3.84 11.82 2.27
CA ILE A 12 -2.61 12.04 1.48
C ILE A 12 -2.57 13.42 0.81
N SER A 13 -3.54 14.26 1.03
CA SER A 13 -3.68 15.55 0.35
C SER A 13 -2.89 16.68 1.02
N GLY A 14 -2.27 16.42 2.17
CA GLY A 14 -1.35 17.34 2.84
C GLY A 14 0.02 17.41 2.19
N ASN A 15 0.72 18.54 2.38
CA ASN A 15 2.10 18.73 1.88
C ASN A 15 3.16 18.06 2.78
N GLU A 16 2.77 17.40 3.85
CA GLU A 16 3.69 16.71 4.73
C GLU A 16 4.09 15.37 4.12
N THR A 17 5.38 15.23 3.85
CA THR A 17 5.98 13.94 3.48
C THR A 17 6.51 13.30 4.76
N PRO A 18 5.79 12.34 5.37
CA PRO A 18 6.20 11.72 6.62
C PRO A 18 7.54 10.97 6.50
N PHE A 19 8.03 10.78 5.28
CA PHE A 19 9.25 10.03 4.96
C PHE A 19 10.53 10.89 4.88
N SER A 20 10.45 12.22 5.06
CA SER A 20 11.58 13.12 4.80
C SER A 20 12.69 13.09 5.85
N ASN A 21 12.42 12.59 7.06
CA ASN A 21 13.36 12.64 8.21
C ASN A 21 13.65 11.24 8.79
N LEU A 22 13.69 10.21 7.97
CA LEU A 22 14.04 8.88 8.44
C LEU A 22 15.53 8.78 8.81
N PRO A 23 15.87 8.04 9.88
CA PRO A 23 17.25 7.82 10.25
C PRO A 23 17.99 7.07 9.14
N LYS A 24 19.24 7.44 8.89
CA LYS A 24 20.09 6.75 7.93
C LYS A 24 20.41 5.34 8.45
N CYS A 25 20.28 4.37 7.58
CA CYS A 25 20.65 2.98 7.83
C CYS A 25 22.11 2.74 7.43
N PRO A 26 22.73 1.65 7.94
CA PRO A 26 24.03 1.16 7.45
C PRO A 26 23.98 0.87 5.93
N PRO A 27 25.13 0.81 5.25
CA PRO A 27 25.19 0.45 3.83
C PRO A 27 24.53 -0.90 3.53
N LEU A 28 23.97 -1.04 2.32
CA LEU A 28 23.27 -2.26 1.89
C LEU A 28 24.14 -3.51 1.98
N VAL A 29 25.44 -3.38 1.72
CA VAL A 29 26.39 -4.49 1.79
C VAL A 29 26.52 -5.09 3.20
N GLU A 30 26.18 -4.33 4.24
CA GLU A 30 26.18 -4.79 5.62
C GLU A 30 24.83 -5.41 6.04
N ARG A 31 23.77 -5.16 5.26
CA ARG A 31 22.39 -5.56 5.58
C ARG A 31 21.85 -6.66 4.69
N LEU A 32 22.36 -6.81 3.48
CA LEU A 32 21.88 -7.77 2.49
C LEU A 32 22.95 -8.84 2.22
N SER A 33 22.50 -10.07 2.01
CA SER A 33 23.34 -11.12 1.42
C SER A 33 23.74 -10.77 -0.02
N ALA A 34 24.80 -11.38 -0.53
CA ALA A 34 25.25 -11.18 -1.91
C ALA A 34 24.13 -11.48 -2.93
N GLY A 35 23.31 -12.51 -2.66
CA GLY A 35 22.17 -12.86 -3.52
C GLY A 35 21.06 -11.81 -3.52
N GLN A 36 20.72 -11.29 -2.34
CA GLN A 36 19.72 -10.22 -2.20
C GLN A 36 20.20 -8.92 -2.85
N LEU A 37 21.47 -8.55 -2.64
CA LEU A 37 22.05 -7.36 -3.23
C LEU A 37 22.04 -7.45 -4.77
N SER A 38 22.45 -8.59 -5.33
CA SER A 38 22.41 -8.83 -6.79
C SER A 38 20.99 -8.78 -7.34
N ALA A 39 20.01 -9.34 -6.64
CA ALA A 39 18.60 -9.27 -7.05
C ALA A 39 18.07 -7.83 -7.03
N LEU A 40 18.41 -7.05 -6.00
CA LEU A 40 18.07 -5.65 -5.91
C LEU A 40 18.72 -4.83 -7.02
N GLU A 41 20.03 -4.99 -7.23
CA GLU A 41 20.80 -4.30 -8.27
C GLU A 41 20.20 -4.51 -9.66
N LYS A 42 19.82 -5.76 -9.95
CA LYS A 42 19.14 -6.09 -11.21
C LYS A 42 17.85 -5.25 -11.38
N ARG A 43 17.00 -5.17 -10.35
CA ARG A 43 15.72 -4.45 -10.45
C ARG A 43 15.91 -2.94 -10.54
N VAL A 44 16.78 -2.35 -9.72
CA VAL A 44 17.03 -0.90 -9.81
C VAL A 44 17.66 -0.52 -11.14
N SER A 45 18.53 -1.36 -11.70
CA SER A 45 19.11 -1.16 -13.02
C SER A 45 18.05 -1.23 -14.14
N GLU A 46 17.18 -2.23 -14.12
CA GLU A 46 16.03 -2.35 -15.04
C GLU A 46 15.11 -1.13 -14.96
N LEU A 47 14.99 -0.51 -13.79
CA LEU A 47 14.22 0.70 -13.55
C LEU A 47 14.99 1.98 -13.88
N GLY A 48 16.25 1.90 -14.29
CA GLY A 48 17.08 3.05 -14.60
C GLY A 48 17.46 3.88 -13.36
N MET A 49 17.46 3.28 -12.19
CA MET A 49 17.82 3.91 -10.93
C MET A 49 19.21 3.45 -10.47
N PRO A 50 20.08 4.35 -9.99
CA PRO A 50 21.37 3.93 -9.44
C PRO A 50 21.20 3.37 -8.03
N LEU A 51 21.83 2.22 -7.77
CA LEU A 51 21.76 1.51 -6.48
C LEU A 51 22.21 2.39 -5.30
N ILE A 52 23.17 3.28 -5.54
CA ILE A 52 23.71 4.18 -4.50
C ILE A 52 22.65 5.07 -3.85
N HIS A 53 21.56 5.37 -4.54
CA HIS A 53 20.48 6.16 -3.99
C HIS A 53 19.73 5.46 -2.85
N PHE A 54 19.86 4.15 -2.76
CA PHE A 54 19.19 3.31 -1.77
C PHE A 54 20.10 2.87 -0.62
N ASP A 55 21.40 3.16 -0.70
CA ASP A 55 22.41 2.56 0.16
C ASP A 55 22.15 2.78 1.66
N ASN A 56 21.58 3.92 2.04
CA ASN A 56 21.29 4.24 3.44
C ASN A 56 19.78 4.31 3.76
N GLN A 57 18.93 3.82 2.87
CA GLN A 57 17.47 3.80 3.09
C GLN A 57 17.02 2.55 3.84
N PRO A 58 15.92 2.62 4.63
CA PRO A 58 15.26 1.42 5.18
C PRO A 58 14.82 0.47 4.06
N LEU A 59 14.89 -0.84 4.33
CA LEU A 59 14.56 -1.86 3.32
C LEU A 59 13.08 -1.79 2.89
N TRP A 60 12.18 -1.50 3.83
CA TRP A 60 10.77 -1.30 3.52
C TRP A 60 10.55 -0.10 2.56
N GLN A 61 11.34 0.97 2.72
CA GLN A 61 11.24 2.14 1.84
C GLN A 61 11.72 1.81 0.43
N ILE A 62 12.81 1.05 0.31
CA ILE A 62 13.31 0.56 -0.98
C ILE A 62 12.23 -0.27 -1.68
N ALA A 63 11.61 -1.21 -0.97
CA ALA A 63 10.51 -2.02 -1.50
C ALA A 63 9.36 -1.17 -2.03
N MET A 64 8.94 -0.15 -1.28
CA MET A 64 7.87 0.76 -1.68
C MET A 64 8.23 1.58 -2.93
N VAL A 65 9.47 2.09 -3.01
CA VAL A 65 9.93 2.85 -4.18
C VAL A 65 9.96 1.95 -5.42
N LEU A 66 10.42 0.71 -5.30
CA LEU A 66 10.42 -0.26 -6.39
C LEU A 66 9.00 -0.55 -6.88
N GLN A 67 8.06 -0.81 -5.97
CA GLN A 67 6.65 -1.09 -6.32
C GLN A 67 5.98 0.13 -6.97
N ALA A 68 6.18 1.32 -6.43
CA ALA A 68 5.64 2.56 -6.98
C ALA A 68 6.18 2.83 -8.39
N THR A 69 7.49 2.64 -8.60
CA THR A 69 8.12 2.83 -9.92
C THR A 69 7.63 1.79 -10.93
N GLN A 70 7.44 0.54 -10.51
CA GLN A 70 6.84 -0.50 -11.34
C GLN A 70 5.42 -0.11 -11.77
N ALA A 71 4.60 0.34 -10.81
CA ALA A 71 3.23 0.78 -11.08
C ALA A 71 3.19 1.96 -12.08
N GLN A 72 4.09 2.94 -11.92
CA GLN A 72 4.20 4.07 -12.85
C GLN A 72 4.57 3.62 -14.26
N ARG A 73 5.44 2.64 -14.40
CA ARG A 73 5.80 2.05 -15.72
C ARG A 73 4.64 1.32 -16.38
N LEU A 74 3.71 0.83 -15.60
CA LEU A 74 2.45 0.24 -16.10
C LEU A 74 1.38 1.29 -16.42
N GLY A 75 1.71 2.58 -16.31
CA GLY A 75 0.83 3.70 -16.63
C GLY A 75 0.01 4.22 -15.46
N LEU A 76 0.17 3.68 -14.25
CA LEU A 76 -0.48 4.21 -13.06
C LEU A 76 0.17 5.53 -12.63
N ARG A 77 -0.65 6.52 -12.33
CA ARG A 77 -0.19 7.86 -11.94
C ARG A 77 -0.82 8.24 -10.61
N PRO A 78 -0.02 8.63 -9.61
CA PRO A 78 -0.52 9.02 -8.29
C PRO A 78 -1.57 10.13 -8.35
N ASP A 79 -1.38 11.11 -9.25
CA ASP A 79 -2.28 12.26 -9.42
C ASP A 79 -3.70 11.87 -9.85
N TYR A 80 -3.85 10.67 -10.44
CA TYR A 80 -5.13 10.09 -10.84
C TYR A 80 -5.61 8.99 -9.89
N GLY A 81 -4.92 8.80 -8.76
CA GLY A 81 -5.35 7.87 -7.74
C GLY A 81 -6.74 8.19 -7.22
N ILE A 82 -7.57 7.14 -7.05
CA ILE A 82 -8.96 7.33 -6.61
C ILE A 82 -9.04 8.04 -5.26
N ASP A 83 -8.13 7.73 -4.34
CA ASP A 83 -8.09 8.34 -3.01
C ASP A 83 -7.87 9.85 -3.11
N TYR A 84 -6.94 10.28 -3.96
CA TYR A 84 -6.69 11.70 -4.20
C TYR A 84 -7.90 12.41 -4.80
N GLN A 85 -8.55 11.81 -5.80
CA GLN A 85 -9.74 12.34 -6.43
C GLN A 85 -10.92 12.44 -5.46
N LEU A 86 -11.11 11.42 -4.62
CA LEU A 86 -12.17 11.41 -3.60
C LEU A 86 -11.92 12.46 -2.52
N LEU A 87 -10.68 12.64 -2.08
CA LEU A 87 -10.29 13.67 -1.11
C LEU A 87 -10.55 15.07 -1.66
N GLN A 88 -10.22 15.33 -2.93
CA GLN A 88 -10.52 16.61 -3.59
C GLN A 88 -12.02 16.84 -3.66
N ALA A 89 -12.78 15.86 -4.14
CA ALA A 89 -14.24 15.97 -4.23
C ALA A 89 -14.89 16.19 -2.86
N ALA A 90 -14.42 15.53 -1.81
CA ALA A 90 -14.89 15.72 -0.45
C ALA A 90 -14.67 17.16 0.03
N ARG A 91 -13.50 17.74 -0.26
CA ARG A 91 -13.18 19.14 0.08
C ARG A 91 -14.09 20.14 -0.66
N GLU A 92 -14.26 19.94 -1.97
CA GLU A 92 -15.13 20.79 -2.79
C GLU A 92 -16.60 20.76 -2.30
N MET A 93 -17.05 19.61 -1.80
CA MET A 93 -18.40 19.44 -1.26
C MET A 93 -18.50 19.77 0.24
N SER A 94 -17.40 20.15 0.88
CA SER A 94 -17.31 20.31 2.34
C SER A 94 -17.79 19.06 3.10
N LEU A 95 -17.52 17.88 2.53
CA LEU A 95 -17.81 16.60 3.15
C LEU A 95 -16.72 16.27 4.17
N PRO A 96 -17.07 15.92 5.43
CA PRO A 96 -16.09 15.50 6.42
C PRO A 96 -15.25 14.31 5.94
N VAL A 97 -13.95 14.34 6.21
CA VAL A 97 -13.02 13.25 5.94
C VAL A 97 -12.57 12.66 7.27
N GLN A 98 -12.63 11.33 7.38
CA GLN A 98 -12.15 10.58 8.53
C GLN A 98 -11.05 9.62 8.08
N GLU A 99 -10.03 9.47 8.90
CA GLU A 99 -8.92 8.55 8.65
C GLU A 99 -9.06 7.29 9.52
N LEU A 100 -8.82 6.13 8.92
CA LEU A 100 -8.77 4.85 9.64
C LEU A 100 -7.46 4.70 10.41
N GLU A 101 -6.36 5.19 9.85
CA GLU A 101 -5.02 5.09 10.41
C GLU A 101 -4.32 6.45 10.48
N GLY A 102 -4.29 7.16 9.36
CA GLY A 102 -3.48 8.34 9.17
C GLY A 102 -2.03 8.02 8.77
N ALA A 103 -1.37 9.00 8.14
CA ALA A 103 -0.02 8.83 7.58
C ALA A 103 1.03 8.49 8.65
N LYS A 104 0.90 9.05 9.84
CA LYS A 104 1.83 8.79 10.96
C LYS A 104 1.80 7.33 11.39
N HIS A 105 0.60 6.77 11.58
CA HIS A 105 0.45 5.37 12.00
C HIS A 105 0.92 4.40 10.91
N GLN A 106 0.66 4.70 9.63
CA GLN A 106 1.18 3.92 8.52
C GLN A 106 2.71 3.90 8.50
N LEU A 107 3.34 5.05 8.76
CA LEU A 107 4.80 5.12 8.86
C LEU A 107 5.33 4.30 10.04
N GLU A 108 4.73 4.43 11.22
CA GLU A 108 5.09 3.66 12.41
C GLU A 108 5.01 2.15 12.14
N LEU A 109 3.94 1.69 11.51
CA LEU A 109 3.77 0.29 11.12
C LEU A 109 4.90 -0.22 10.21
N LEU A 110 5.33 0.59 9.25
CA LEU A 110 6.45 0.24 8.37
C LEU A 110 7.81 0.27 9.10
N CYS A 111 8.02 1.23 9.98
CA CYS A 111 9.24 1.32 10.79
C CYS A 111 9.36 0.18 11.80
N ASP A 112 8.24 -0.34 12.29
CA ASP A 112 8.19 -1.45 13.25
C ASP A 112 8.30 -2.85 12.60
N LEU A 113 8.39 -2.91 11.27
CA LEU A 113 8.63 -4.19 10.59
C LEU A 113 9.97 -4.81 11.01
N PRO A 114 10.02 -6.12 11.29
CA PRO A 114 11.24 -6.81 11.66
C PRO A 114 12.36 -6.62 10.62
N ASP A 115 13.59 -6.52 11.10
CA ASP A 115 14.81 -6.38 10.27
C ASP A 115 14.72 -5.24 9.23
N GLY A 116 14.12 -4.12 9.62
CA GLY A 116 13.97 -2.94 8.75
C GLY A 116 13.09 -3.18 7.53
N GLY A 117 12.23 -4.20 7.56
CA GLY A 117 11.35 -4.56 6.45
C GLY A 117 11.99 -5.53 5.45
N MET A 118 12.94 -6.36 5.88
CA MET A 118 13.58 -7.37 5.02
C MET A 118 12.57 -8.26 4.30
N ALA A 119 11.54 -8.76 5.00
CA ALA A 119 10.52 -9.60 4.40
C ALA A 119 9.76 -8.88 3.28
N LEU A 120 9.49 -7.59 3.44
CA LEU A 120 8.82 -6.79 2.40
C LEU A 120 9.69 -6.62 1.15
N LEU A 121 11.00 -6.40 1.33
CA LEU A 121 11.94 -6.32 0.22
C LEU A 121 12.08 -7.68 -0.48
N ASP A 122 12.27 -8.76 0.26
CA ASP A 122 12.40 -10.11 -0.29
C ASP A 122 11.16 -10.54 -1.07
N ASP A 123 9.97 -10.31 -0.54
CA ASP A 123 8.70 -10.60 -1.21
C ASP A 123 8.53 -9.74 -2.48
N THR A 124 8.92 -8.48 -2.43
CA THR A 124 8.89 -7.58 -3.59
C THR A 124 9.81 -8.08 -4.71
N LEU A 125 11.03 -8.48 -4.38
CA LEU A 125 12.00 -9.00 -5.36
C LEU A 125 11.58 -10.36 -5.90
N THR A 126 11.15 -11.27 -5.02
CA THR A 126 10.74 -12.64 -5.38
C THR A 126 9.50 -12.64 -6.28
N HIS A 127 8.51 -11.83 -5.94
CA HIS A 127 7.23 -11.77 -6.66
C HIS A 127 7.14 -10.64 -7.69
N TRP A 128 8.27 -10.12 -8.15
CA TRP A 128 8.34 -8.95 -9.02
C TRP A 128 7.41 -9.03 -10.23
N HIS A 129 7.46 -10.12 -10.98
CA HIS A 129 6.62 -10.31 -12.15
C HIS A 129 5.17 -10.65 -11.81
N THR A 130 4.94 -11.33 -10.70
CA THR A 130 3.59 -11.64 -10.21
C THR A 130 2.88 -10.36 -9.79
N ASN A 131 3.58 -9.45 -9.10
CA ASN A 131 3.04 -8.14 -8.72
C ASN A 131 2.69 -7.29 -9.95
N ALA A 132 3.52 -7.30 -10.99
CA ALA A 132 3.22 -6.59 -12.24
C ALA A 132 1.95 -7.13 -12.90
N ARG A 133 1.78 -8.46 -12.97
CA ARG A 133 0.55 -9.08 -13.50
C ARG A 133 -0.66 -8.78 -12.65
N LEU A 134 -0.52 -8.81 -11.33
CA LEU A 134 -1.59 -8.47 -10.40
C LEU A 134 -2.09 -7.04 -10.63
N LEU A 135 -1.18 -6.08 -10.76
CA LEU A 135 -1.52 -4.70 -11.09
C LEU A 135 -2.26 -4.59 -12.43
N GLN A 136 -1.81 -5.31 -13.46
CA GLN A 136 -2.49 -5.33 -14.76
C GLN A 136 -3.90 -5.92 -14.68
N VAL A 137 -4.09 -6.99 -13.92
CA VAL A 137 -5.41 -7.58 -13.68
C VAL A 137 -6.33 -6.60 -12.94
N MET A 138 -5.82 -5.92 -11.92
CA MET A 138 -6.59 -4.93 -11.17
C MET A 138 -6.94 -3.71 -12.02
N ILE A 139 -6.06 -3.27 -12.90
CA ILE A 139 -6.37 -2.22 -13.89
C ILE A 139 -7.48 -2.68 -14.84
N GLY A 140 -7.42 -3.92 -15.32
CA GLY A 140 -8.48 -4.50 -16.15
C GLY A 140 -9.83 -4.54 -15.45
N TRP A 141 -9.86 -4.95 -14.18
CA TRP A 141 -11.09 -4.91 -13.37
C TRP A 141 -11.64 -3.50 -13.20
N TRP A 142 -10.76 -2.54 -13.06
CA TRP A 142 -11.15 -1.13 -12.92
C TRP A 142 -11.75 -0.58 -14.21
N LEU A 143 -11.19 -0.92 -15.36
CA LEU A 143 -11.60 -0.38 -16.67
C LEU A 143 -12.82 -1.09 -17.27
N GLU A 144 -12.94 -2.39 -17.06
CA GLU A 144 -13.96 -3.20 -17.70
C GLU A 144 -15.10 -3.54 -16.74
N GLN A 145 -14.86 -4.49 -15.85
CA GLN A 145 -15.79 -4.86 -14.78
C GLN A 145 -15.04 -5.54 -13.64
N PRO A 146 -15.23 -5.11 -12.38
CA PRO A 146 -14.69 -5.85 -11.26
C PRO A 146 -15.37 -7.23 -11.15
N PRO A 147 -14.67 -8.24 -10.61
CA PRO A 147 -15.26 -9.55 -10.39
C PRO A 147 -16.49 -9.43 -9.49
N THR A 148 -17.57 -10.06 -9.89
CA THR A 148 -18.86 -10.05 -9.16
C THR A 148 -18.80 -10.84 -7.84
N SER A 149 -17.78 -11.69 -7.66
CA SER A 149 -17.57 -12.44 -6.43
C SER A 149 -16.49 -11.80 -5.58
N VAL A 150 -16.86 -11.44 -4.35
CA VAL A 150 -15.94 -11.00 -3.28
C VAL A 150 -14.86 -12.06 -2.96
N GLY A 151 -15.02 -13.29 -3.45
CA GLY A 151 -14.09 -14.40 -3.29
C GLY A 151 -13.08 -14.57 -4.44
N ALA A 152 -12.92 -13.59 -5.34
CA ALA A 152 -11.86 -13.67 -6.34
C ALA A 152 -10.50 -13.78 -5.64
N SER A 153 -9.85 -14.92 -5.82
CA SER A 153 -8.55 -15.15 -5.20
C SER A 153 -7.48 -14.40 -6.01
N LEU A 154 -6.86 -13.43 -5.37
CA LEU A 154 -5.65 -12.79 -5.87
C LEU A 154 -4.43 -13.63 -5.44
N PRO A 155 -3.38 -13.73 -6.26
CA PRO A 155 -2.17 -14.41 -5.85
C PRO A 155 -1.58 -13.72 -4.62
N ARG A 156 -1.24 -14.50 -3.60
CA ARG A 156 -0.52 -13.99 -2.43
C ARG A 156 0.92 -13.71 -2.80
N THR A 157 1.34 -12.48 -2.60
CA THR A 157 2.71 -12.03 -2.86
C THR A 157 3.44 -11.63 -1.58
N PHE A 158 2.78 -11.76 -0.42
CA PHE A 158 3.35 -11.55 0.90
C PHE A 158 3.53 -12.89 1.63
N SER A 159 4.65 -13.05 2.30
CA SER A 159 4.84 -14.10 3.31
C SER A 159 3.76 -14.00 4.40
N GLN A 160 3.40 -15.12 5.03
CA GLN A 160 2.29 -15.13 6.00
C GLN A 160 2.47 -14.10 7.13
N PRO A 161 3.64 -13.98 7.79
CA PRO A 161 3.80 -12.98 8.84
C PRO A 161 3.62 -11.54 8.36
N LEU A 162 4.07 -11.23 7.14
CA LEU A 162 3.92 -9.92 6.53
C LEU A 162 2.45 -9.65 6.16
N TYR A 163 1.77 -10.66 5.61
CA TYR A 163 0.34 -10.58 5.29
C TYR A 163 -0.49 -10.31 6.55
N ASP A 164 -0.18 -10.97 7.65
CA ASP A 164 -0.88 -10.77 8.92
C ASP A 164 -0.74 -9.33 9.42
N VAL A 165 0.44 -8.75 9.30
CA VAL A 165 0.69 -7.35 9.73
C VAL A 165 0.07 -6.33 8.78
N LEU A 166 0.27 -6.50 7.47
CA LEU A 166 -0.12 -5.49 6.48
C LEU A 166 -1.59 -5.57 6.09
N MET A 167 -2.23 -6.73 6.28
CA MET A 167 -3.59 -6.97 5.81
C MET A 167 -4.53 -7.34 6.95
N VAL A 168 -4.30 -8.46 7.64
CA VAL A 168 -5.27 -9.03 8.61
C VAL A 168 -5.50 -8.08 9.78
N LYS A 169 -4.44 -7.71 10.49
CA LYS A 169 -4.54 -6.82 11.66
C LYS A 169 -5.11 -5.46 11.31
N ARG A 170 -4.77 -4.93 10.14
CA ARG A 170 -5.32 -3.66 9.67
C ARG A 170 -6.82 -3.78 9.36
N ASN A 171 -7.23 -4.83 8.65
CA ASN A 171 -8.64 -5.08 8.38
C ASN A 171 -9.47 -5.21 9.68
N GLU A 172 -8.95 -5.90 10.68
CA GLU A 172 -9.61 -6.04 12.00
C GLU A 172 -9.74 -4.68 12.71
N ALA A 173 -8.66 -3.91 12.77
CA ALA A 173 -8.67 -2.57 13.36
C ALA A 173 -9.63 -1.62 12.62
N TRP A 174 -9.65 -1.68 11.30
CA TRP A 174 -10.55 -0.87 10.48
C TRP A 174 -12.01 -1.28 10.63
N ARG A 175 -12.29 -2.60 10.72
CA ARG A 175 -13.63 -3.08 11.07
C ARG A 175 -14.12 -2.47 12.36
N ASP A 176 -13.31 -2.52 13.42
CA ASP A 176 -13.70 -2.00 14.72
C ASP A 176 -13.91 -0.48 14.68
N ALA A 177 -13.06 0.24 13.97
CA ALA A 177 -13.19 1.69 13.75
C ALA A 177 -14.48 2.03 12.97
N LEU A 178 -14.79 1.28 11.92
CA LEU A 178 -15.99 1.51 11.12
C LEU A 178 -17.28 1.18 11.89
N LEU A 179 -17.28 0.10 12.69
CA LEU A 179 -18.41 -0.26 13.52
C LEU A 179 -18.66 0.72 14.69
N ALA A 180 -17.63 1.45 15.10
CA ALA A 180 -17.74 2.49 16.13
C ALA A 180 -18.26 3.84 15.59
N LEU A 181 -18.40 4.00 14.29
CA LEU A 181 -18.93 5.23 13.68
C LEU A 181 -20.41 5.44 14.08
N PRO A 182 -20.83 6.70 14.26
CA PRO A 182 -22.25 7.01 14.46
C PRO A 182 -23.11 6.48 13.31
N PRO A 183 -24.40 6.20 13.54
CA PRO A 183 -25.31 5.84 12.45
C PRO A 183 -25.28 6.88 11.32
N GLY A 184 -25.00 6.45 10.11
CA GLY A 184 -24.85 7.34 8.96
C GLY A 184 -24.51 6.60 7.68
N ARG A 185 -24.31 7.35 6.62
CA ARG A 185 -23.91 6.85 5.29
C ARG A 185 -22.48 7.26 5.02
N TYR A 186 -21.61 6.31 4.83
CA TYR A 186 -20.17 6.51 4.64
C TYR A 186 -19.73 5.98 3.30
N VAL A 187 -18.87 6.74 2.62
CA VAL A 187 -18.06 6.23 1.51
C VAL A 187 -16.73 5.82 2.11
N VAL A 188 -16.36 4.56 1.99
CA VAL A 188 -15.09 4.03 2.51
C VAL A 188 -14.18 3.71 1.34
N ALA A 189 -13.03 4.36 1.28
CA ALA A 189 -12.02 4.14 0.25
C ALA A 189 -10.74 3.58 0.88
N VAL A 190 -10.40 2.36 0.50
CA VAL A 190 -9.20 1.65 0.96
C VAL A 190 -8.52 0.95 -0.21
N GLY A 191 -7.25 0.59 -0.04
CA GLY A 191 -6.49 -0.14 -1.05
C GLY A 191 -7.21 -1.41 -1.49
N ALA A 192 -7.19 -1.68 -2.79
CA ALA A 192 -7.97 -2.76 -3.41
C ALA A 192 -7.67 -4.15 -2.80
N LEU A 193 -6.45 -4.39 -2.33
CA LEU A 193 -6.09 -5.66 -1.67
C LEU A 193 -6.88 -5.92 -0.39
N HIS A 194 -7.40 -4.88 0.27
CA HIS A 194 -8.27 -5.01 1.44
C HIS A 194 -9.71 -5.38 1.11
N LEU A 195 -10.09 -5.29 -0.17
CA LEU A 195 -11.46 -5.53 -0.63
C LEU A 195 -11.68 -6.94 -1.21
N TYR A 196 -10.60 -7.68 -1.47
CA TYR A 196 -10.65 -9.00 -2.11
C TYR A 196 -9.87 -10.04 -1.29
N GLY A 197 -10.17 -11.33 -1.55
CA GLY A 197 -9.52 -12.45 -0.88
C GLY A 197 -10.20 -12.84 0.44
N GLU A 198 -9.62 -13.81 1.12
CA GLU A 198 -10.10 -14.30 2.41
C GLU A 198 -9.86 -13.27 3.52
N GLY A 199 -10.84 -13.05 4.40
CA GLY A 199 -10.72 -12.07 5.49
C GLY A 199 -10.71 -10.61 5.02
N ASN A 200 -11.19 -10.33 3.79
CA ASN A 200 -11.30 -8.96 3.29
C ASN A 200 -12.27 -8.11 4.12
N LEU A 201 -12.07 -6.81 4.09
CA LEU A 201 -12.84 -5.86 4.91
C LEU A 201 -14.37 -5.97 4.70
N PRO A 202 -14.93 -6.04 3.47
CA PRO A 202 -16.36 -6.27 3.28
C PRO A 202 -16.89 -7.58 3.88
N GLN A 203 -16.06 -8.62 3.93
CA GLN A 203 -16.46 -9.92 4.50
C GLN A 203 -16.56 -9.86 6.02
N ILE A 204 -15.62 -9.20 6.69
CA ILE A 204 -15.58 -9.13 8.16
C ILE A 204 -16.47 -8.03 8.74
N LEU A 205 -17.04 -7.16 7.91
CA LEU A 205 -18.05 -6.16 8.29
C LEU A 205 -19.49 -6.72 8.31
N LYS A 206 -19.73 -7.93 7.81
CA LYS A 206 -21.04 -8.61 7.82
C LYS A 206 -21.32 -9.22 9.18
#